data_395d0d4a9835def82d60f7c7c553f519
#
_entry.id   395d0d4a9835def82d60f7c7c553f519
#
_cell.length_a   1.000
_cell.length_b   1.000
_cell.length_c   1.000
_cell.angle_alpha   90.00
_cell.angle_beta   90.00
_cell.angle_gamma   90.00
#
_symmetry.space_group_name_H-M   'P 1'
#
loop_
_entity.id
_entity.type
_entity.pdbx_description
1 polymer ?
#
loop_
_entity_poly.entity_id
_entity_poly.type
_entity_poly.pdbx_seq_one_letter_code
_entity_poly.pdbx_strand_id
1 'polypeptide(L)' 'MDTVSETIEEARRLLGEGNEKRAAELLISAAGECRDERRMAMIRALAIQGRERAGRFGKRRWDEAIRIVDEQPTSLN' A
#
# COMPACT_ATOMS: atom_id res chain seq x y z
N MET A 1 13.54 14.64 -2.19
CA MET A 1 13.18 13.25 -2.13
C MET A 1 11.77 13.08 -1.65
N ASP A 2 11.08 12.13 -2.21
CA ASP A 2 9.66 11.94 -1.98
C ASP A 2 9.45 10.88 -0.91
N THR A 3 8.93 11.30 0.23
CA THR A 3 8.71 10.39 1.35
C THR A 3 7.76 9.26 0.98
N VAL A 4 6.74 9.56 0.18
CA VAL A 4 5.78 8.55 -0.25
C VAL A 4 6.48 7.49 -1.09
N SER A 5 7.31 7.90 -2.04
CA SER A 5 8.05 6.96 -2.88
C SER A 5 8.98 6.09 -2.04
N GLU A 6 9.64 6.67 -1.05
CA GLU A 6 10.52 5.91 -0.17
C GLU A 6 9.74 4.88 0.63
N THR A 7 8.56 5.26 1.09
CA THR A 7 7.73 4.34 1.86
C THR A 7 7.25 3.18 0.98
N ILE A 8 6.88 3.48 -0.27
CA ILE A 8 6.47 2.45 -1.21
C ILE A 8 7.59 1.46 -1.47
N GLU A 9 8.82 1.96 -1.68
CA GLU A 9 9.96 1.09 -1.91
C GLU A 9 10.26 0.21 -0.70
N GLU A 10 10.15 0.79 0.48
CA GLU A 10 10.37 0.03 1.71
C GLU A 10 9.31 -1.06 1.86
N ALA A 11 8.05 -0.75 1.56
CA ALA A 11 6.98 -1.72 1.63
C ALA A 11 7.21 -2.86 0.64
N ARG A 12 7.67 -2.51 -0.56
CA ARG A 12 7.98 -3.53 -1.57
C ARG A 12 9.06 -4.47 -1.08
N ARG A 13 10.11 -3.92 -0.49
CA ARG A 13 11.21 -4.72 0.04
C ARG A 13 10.72 -5.65 1.14
N LEU A 14 9.91 -5.12 2.05
CA LEU A 14 9.39 -5.92 3.16
C LEU A 14 8.49 -7.05 2.66
N LEU A 15 7.71 -6.78 1.62
CA LEU A 15 6.89 -7.83 1.00
C LEU A 15 7.76 -8.95 0.47
N GLY A 16 8.87 -8.60 -0.18
CA GLY A 16 9.80 -9.57 -0.71
C GLY A 16 10.48 -10.39 0.38
N GLU A 17 10.61 -9.81 1.57
CA GLU A 17 11.22 -10.50 2.71
C GLU A 17 10.22 -11.32 3.51
N GLY A 18 8.93 -11.23 3.18
CA GLY A 18 7.92 -11.95 3.90
C GLY A 18 7.36 -11.21 5.10
N ASN A 19 7.77 -9.97 5.31
CA ASN A 19 7.29 -9.17 6.43
C ASN A 19 6.03 -8.42 6.02
N GLU A 20 4.96 -9.16 5.87
CA GLU A 20 3.71 -8.63 5.32
C GLU A 20 3.03 -7.63 6.23
N LYS A 21 3.09 -7.86 7.52
CA LYS A 21 2.44 -6.95 8.47
C LYS A 21 3.00 -5.54 8.37
N ARG A 22 4.33 -5.43 8.39
CA ARG A 22 4.98 -4.13 8.33
C ARG A 22 4.76 -3.47 6.97
N ALA A 23 4.79 -4.28 5.91
CA ALA A 23 4.56 -3.77 4.57
C ALA A 23 3.16 -3.16 4.46
N ALA A 24 2.14 -3.84 5.00
CA ALA A 24 0.78 -3.33 4.97
C ALA A 24 0.67 -2.02 5.73
N GLU A 25 1.30 -1.92 6.89
CA GLU A 25 1.27 -0.71 7.68
C GLU A 25 1.87 0.47 6.92
N LEU A 26 2.98 0.23 6.24
CA LEU A 26 3.62 1.27 5.46
C LEU A 26 2.75 1.71 4.29
N LEU A 27 2.10 0.77 3.62
CA LEU A 27 1.23 1.12 2.50
C LEU A 27 0.01 1.90 2.96
N ILE A 28 -0.55 1.56 4.11
CA ILE A 28 -1.66 2.31 4.66
C ILE A 28 -1.24 3.75 4.95
N SER A 29 -0.06 3.91 5.54
CA SER A 29 0.47 5.24 5.83
C SER A 29 0.70 6.03 4.55
N ALA A 30 1.31 5.38 3.56
CA ALA A 30 1.59 6.05 2.29
C ALA A 30 0.30 6.45 1.58
N ALA A 31 -0.72 5.61 1.63
CA ALA A 31 -1.99 5.91 0.99
C ALA A 31 -2.64 7.13 1.62
N GLY A 32 -2.51 7.28 2.94
CA GLY A 32 -3.09 8.43 3.62
C GLY A 32 -2.43 9.75 3.26
N GLU A 33 -1.18 9.70 2.83
CA GLU A 33 -0.42 10.92 2.50
C GLU A 33 -0.32 11.19 1.00
N CYS A 34 -0.58 10.18 0.20
CA CYS A 34 -0.38 10.28 -1.24
C CYS A 34 -1.54 10.98 -1.92
N ARG A 35 -1.23 11.89 -2.83
CA ARG A 35 -2.23 12.58 -3.64
C ARG A 35 -1.98 12.40 -5.12
N ASP A 36 -0.98 11.61 -5.46
CA ASP A 36 -0.56 11.40 -6.83
C ASP A 36 -1.18 10.10 -7.35
N GLU A 37 -1.88 10.21 -8.47
CA GLU A 37 -2.58 9.06 -9.03
C GLU A 37 -1.66 7.91 -9.38
N ARG A 38 -0.47 8.22 -9.90
CA ARG A 38 0.48 7.18 -10.28
C ARG A 38 0.98 6.41 -9.06
N ARG A 39 1.30 7.12 -8.00
CA ARG A 39 1.76 6.46 -6.77
C ARG A 39 0.66 5.69 -6.09
N MET A 40 -0.57 6.21 -6.16
CA MET A 40 -1.71 5.49 -5.62
C MET A 40 -1.91 4.17 -6.35
N ALA A 41 -1.72 4.16 -7.66
CA ALA A 41 -1.82 2.92 -8.43
C ALA A 41 -0.76 1.92 -7.98
N MET A 42 0.45 2.40 -7.69
CA MET A 42 1.52 1.53 -7.19
C MET A 42 1.17 0.96 -5.83
N ILE A 43 0.64 1.80 -4.95
CA ILE A 43 0.23 1.35 -3.62
C ILE A 43 -0.85 0.28 -3.74
N ARG A 44 -1.82 0.53 -4.60
CA ARG A 44 -2.92 -0.41 -4.80
C ARG A 44 -2.41 -1.75 -5.34
N ALA A 45 -1.50 -1.69 -6.31
CA ALA A 45 -0.95 -2.91 -6.89
C ALA A 45 -0.21 -3.74 -5.83
N LEU A 46 0.59 -3.08 -5.00
CA LEU A 46 1.31 -3.76 -3.94
C LEU A 46 0.36 -4.32 -2.87
N ALA A 47 -0.70 -3.58 -2.57
CA ALA A 47 -1.68 -4.03 -1.60
C ALA A 47 -2.41 -5.28 -2.09
N ILE A 48 -2.77 -5.30 -3.36
CA ILE A 48 -3.42 -6.48 -3.95
C ILE A 48 -2.46 -7.67 -3.91
N GLN A 49 -1.20 -7.43 -4.25
CA GLN A 49 -0.19 -8.47 -4.22
C GLN A 49 -0.01 -9.04 -2.80
N GLY A 50 0.03 -8.15 -1.81
CA GLY A 50 0.14 -8.57 -0.44
C GLY A 50 -1.08 -9.35 0.03
N ARG A 51 -2.26 -8.91 -0.40
CA ARG A 51 -3.50 -9.59 -0.06
C ARG A 51 -3.51 -11.02 -0.58
N GLU A 52 -3.02 -11.22 -1.79
CA GLU A 52 -2.97 -12.56 -2.38
C GLU A 52 -2.00 -13.46 -1.66
N ARG A 53 -0.93 -12.90 -1.11
CA ARG A 53 0.06 -13.67 -0.37
C ARG A 53 -0.35 -13.91 1.07
N ALA A 54 -1.18 -13.04 1.61
CA ALA A 54 -1.56 -13.11 3.00
C ALA A 54 -2.46 -14.30 3.26
N GLY A 55 -2.29 -14.89 4.42
CA GLY A 55 -3.20 -15.92 4.84
C GLY A 55 -4.50 -15.31 5.34
N ARG A 56 -5.34 -16.20 5.87
CA ARG A 56 -6.66 -15.81 6.31
C ARG A 56 -6.66 -14.60 7.26
N PHE A 57 -5.68 -14.54 8.13
CA PHE A 57 -5.63 -13.49 9.15
C PHE A 57 -5.00 -12.20 8.66
N GLY A 58 -4.25 -12.24 7.57
CA GLY A 58 -3.60 -11.06 7.04
C GLY A 58 -4.45 -10.28 6.06
N LYS A 59 -5.46 -10.91 5.48
CA LYS A 59 -6.27 -10.28 4.44
C LYS A 59 -6.94 -8.99 4.88
N ARG A 60 -7.41 -8.95 6.13
CA ARG A 60 -8.13 -7.79 6.63
C ARG A 60 -7.27 -6.52 6.54
N ARG A 61 -6.02 -6.65 6.88
CA ARG A 61 -5.10 -5.50 6.86
C ARG A 61 -4.87 -5.00 5.45
N TRP A 62 -4.70 -5.93 4.51
CA TRP A 62 -4.51 -5.56 3.12
C TRP A 62 -5.79 -5.00 2.51
N ASP A 63 -6.94 -5.54 2.90
CA ASP A 63 -8.22 -4.99 2.44
C ASP A 63 -8.40 -3.55 2.90
N GLU A 64 -7.93 -3.24 4.12
CA GLU A 64 -8.00 -1.88 4.62
C GLU A 64 -7.12 -0.95 3.78
N ALA A 65 -5.91 -1.40 3.42
CA ALA A 65 -5.04 -0.59 2.58
C ALA A 65 -5.69 -0.30 1.23
N ILE A 66 -6.30 -1.32 0.62
CA ILE A 66 -6.97 -1.15 -0.66
C ILE A 66 -8.15 -0.19 -0.51
N ARG A 67 -8.91 -0.32 0.55
CA ARG A 67 -10.06 0.55 0.79
C ARG A 67 -9.63 2.00 0.93
N ILE A 68 -8.55 2.25 1.67
CA ILE A 68 -8.05 3.61 1.84
C ILE A 68 -7.64 4.20 0.50
N VAL A 69 -6.94 3.41 -0.32
CA VAL A 69 -6.54 3.87 -1.64
C VAL A 69 -7.76 4.21 -2.50
N ASP A 70 -8.77 3.35 -2.47
CA ASP A 70 -9.96 3.56 -3.28
C ASP A 70 -10.78 4.75 -2.82
N GLU A 71 -10.72 5.08 -1.53
CA GLU A 71 -11.49 6.20 -0.98
C GLU A 71 -10.77 7.53 -1.06
N GLN A 72 -9.46 7.53 -1.31
CA GLN A 72 -8.71 8.78 -1.38
C GLN A 72 -9.11 9.57 -2.62
N PRO A 73 -9.37 10.88 -2.45
CA PRO A 73 -9.63 11.70 -3.62
C PRO A 73 -8.32 11.89 -4.38
N THR A 74 -8.24 11.32 -5.55
CA THR A 74 -7.11 11.57 -6.43
C THR A 74 -7.41 12.83 -7.18
N SER A 75 -6.41 13.67 -7.36
CA SER A 75 -6.62 14.87 -8.13
C SER A 75 -6.62 14.48 -9.59
N LEU A 76 -7.80 14.21 -10.05
CA LEU A 76 -7.99 13.78 -11.41
C LEU A 76 -8.20 14.92 -12.36
N ASN A 77 -7.85 16.04 -12.05
CA ASN A 77 -8.13 17.13 -12.98
C ASN A 77 -6.92 17.84 -13.40
#